data_2cd2766260417f5eeed8ca98c393ae98
#
_entry.id   2cd2766260417f5eeed8ca98c393ae98
#
_cell.length_a   1.000
_cell.length_b   1.000
_cell.length_c   1.000
_cell.angle_alpha   90.00
_cell.angle_beta   90.00
_cell.angle_gamma   90.00
#
_symmetry.space_group_name_H-M   'P 1'
#
loop_
_entity.id
_entity.type
_entity.pdbx_description
1 polymer ?
#
loop_
_entity_poly.entity_id
_entity_poly.type
_entity_poly.pdbx_seq_one_letter_code
_entity_poly.pdbx_strand_id
1 'polypeptide(L)'
;MAALCLLCCVACTPQKDTPKKLKVLSWNVWHGGHSKTYPGKGCEGTVGILKKSGADVVLMVETYGAAPMVADSLGYQYHLISDNLCIYSRYPIVEKYAFPDSIGTFNFGGVKIDMDGTPVRIFDTWLHYLP
;
A
#
# COMPACT_ATOMS: atom_id res chain seq x y z
N MET A 1 -67.05 -0.59 -0.92
CA MET A 1 -65.79 -1.30 -0.59
C MET A 1 -64.65 -0.33 -0.72
N ALA A 2 -64.11 0.18 0.37
CA ALA A 2 -63.01 1.14 0.39
C ALA A 2 -61.70 0.38 0.62
N ALA A 3 -60.79 0.44 -0.35
CA ALA A 3 -59.43 -0.14 -0.23
C ALA A 3 -58.51 0.82 0.51
N LEU A 4 -58.04 0.43 1.67
CA LEU A 4 -57.09 1.16 2.50
C LEU A 4 -55.69 0.84 2.02
N CYS A 5 -55.05 1.76 1.30
CA CYS A 5 -53.64 1.66 0.91
C CYS A 5 -52.75 2.04 2.09
N LEU A 6 -52.11 1.03 2.72
CA LEU A 6 -51.08 1.22 3.74
C LEU A 6 -49.77 1.64 3.04
N LEU A 7 -49.40 2.92 3.12
CA LEU A 7 -48.06 3.41 2.73
C LEU A 7 -47.07 2.99 3.83
N CYS A 8 -46.25 1.96 3.54
CA CYS A 8 -45.12 1.64 4.38
C CYS A 8 -43.99 2.65 4.10
N CYS A 9 -43.85 3.69 4.93
CA CYS A 9 -42.69 4.55 4.93
C CYS A 9 -41.49 3.76 5.54
N VAL A 10 -40.64 3.22 4.71
CA VAL A 10 -39.34 2.71 5.15
C VAL A 10 -38.48 3.92 5.49
N ALA A 11 -38.37 4.21 6.80
CA ALA A 11 -37.43 5.21 7.29
C ALA A 11 -36.00 4.67 7.04
N CYS A 12 -35.32 5.17 6.01
CA CYS A 12 -33.88 5.02 5.85
C CYS A 12 -33.20 5.77 7.01
N THR A 13 -32.84 5.04 8.07
CA THR A 13 -31.90 5.58 9.07
C THR A 13 -30.55 5.76 8.38
N PRO A 14 -29.93 6.97 8.43
CA PRO A 14 -28.60 7.15 7.90
C PRO A 14 -27.64 6.24 8.67
N GLN A 15 -27.06 5.26 7.96
CA GLN A 15 -26.03 4.39 8.49
C GLN A 15 -24.83 5.30 8.83
N LYS A 16 -24.50 5.37 10.10
CA LYS A 16 -23.35 6.15 10.57
C LYS A 16 -22.10 5.49 10.02
N ASP A 17 -21.53 6.06 8.96
CA ASP A 17 -20.30 5.56 8.35
C ASP A 17 -19.19 5.53 9.40
N THR A 18 -18.81 4.34 9.83
CA THR A 18 -17.64 4.18 10.68
C THR A 18 -16.41 4.58 9.85
N PRO A 19 -15.54 5.47 10.33
CA PRO A 19 -14.38 5.89 9.57
C PRO A 19 -13.52 4.68 9.21
N LYS A 20 -13.29 4.47 7.92
CA LYS A 20 -12.42 3.40 7.42
C LYS A 20 -10.99 3.68 7.90
N LYS A 21 -10.33 2.68 8.45
CA LYS A 21 -8.93 2.77 8.91
C LYS A 21 -8.03 2.12 7.88
N LEU A 22 -6.96 2.81 7.50
CA LEU A 22 -5.89 2.30 6.65
C LEU A 22 -4.65 2.09 7.50
N LYS A 23 -4.14 0.86 7.56
CA LYS A 23 -2.89 0.55 8.25
C LYS A 23 -1.74 0.61 7.27
N VAL A 24 -0.85 1.57 7.47
CA VAL A 24 0.32 1.78 6.62
C VAL A 24 1.58 1.41 7.41
N LEU A 25 2.50 0.71 6.75
CA LEU A 25 3.83 0.41 7.26
C LEU A 25 4.86 1.00 6.30
N SER A 26 5.78 1.80 6.81
CA SER A 26 6.96 2.28 6.08
C SER A 26 8.21 1.63 6.66
N TRP A 27 9.09 1.09 5.79
CA TRP A 27 10.25 0.35 6.24
C TRP A 27 11.40 0.38 5.23
N ASN A 28 12.58 0.82 5.68
CA ASN A 28 13.83 0.54 4.98
C ASN A 28 14.27 -0.89 5.33
N VAL A 29 14.24 -1.78 4.35
CA VAL A 29 14.48 -3.21 4.57
C VAL A 29 15.94 -3.62 4.39
N TRP A 30 16.81 -2.66 4.10
CA TRP A 30 18.23 -2.91 3.86
C TRP A 30 18.49 -3.99 2.81
N HIS A 31 18.77 -3.55 1.59
CA HIS A 31 19.08 -4.44 0.46
C HIS A 31 18.06 -5.57 0.23
N GLY A 32 16.75 -5.25 0.24
CA GLY A 32 15.68 -6.23 0.03
C GLY A 32 15.58 -7.30 1.13
N GLY A 33 16.15 -7.02 2.31
CA GLY A 33 16.25 -7.97 3.41
C GLY A 33 17.47 -8.89 3.32
N HIS A 34 18.37 -8.68 2.35
CA HIS A 34 19.61 -9.44 2.19
C HIS A 34 20.78 -8.66 2.78
N SER A 35 21.29 -9.08 3.91
CA SER A 35 22.51 -8.51 4.50
C SER A 35 23.68 -9.49 4.39
N LYS A 36 24.82 -9.01 3.87
CA LYS A 36 26.07 -9.79 3.87
C LYS A 36 26.64 -9.95 5.28
N THR A 37 26.37 -8.99 6.16
CA THR A 37 26.89 -8.97 7.53
C THR A 37 26.05 -9.83 8.48
N TYR A 38 24.76 -9.92 8.22
CA TYR A 38 23.82 -10.71 9.01
C TYR A 38 23.06 -11.64 8.06
N PRO A 39 23.62 -12.80 7.69
CA PRO A 39 22.96 -13.75 6.82
C PRO A 39 21.77 -14.37 7.55
N GLY A 40 20.67 -13.65 7.57
CA GLY A 40 19.39 -14.10 8.09
C GLY A 40 18.55 -14.77 7.00
N LYS A 41 17.26 -14.90 7.27
CA LYS A 41 16.31 -15.47 6.31
C LYS A 41 16.01 -14.56 5.11
N GLY A 42 16.72 -13.43 4.99
CA GLY A 42 16.57 -12.52 3.85
C GLY A 42 15.13 -12.08 3.61
N CYS A 43 14.70 -12.18 2.36
CA CYS A 43 13.33 -11.82 1.97
C CYS A 43 12.25 -12.61 2.72
N GLU A 44 12.48 -13.87 3.11
CA GLU A 44 11.51 -14.66 3.89
C GLU A 44 11.27 -14.05 5.27
N GLY A 45 12.32 -13.58 5.92
CA GLY A 45 12.22 -12.86 7.19
C GLY A 45 11.42 -11.57 7.06
N THR A 46 11.70 -10.80 5.99
CA THR A 46 10.95 -9.58 5.64
C THR A 46 9.46 -9.89 5.44
N VAL A 47 9.13 -10.89 4.62
CA VAL A 47 7.74 -11.32 4.38
C VAL A 47 7.07 -11.74 5.68
N GLY A 48 7.76 -12.47 6.54
CA GLY A 48 7.23 -12.90 7.83
C GLY A 48 6.82 -11.71 8.73
N ILE A 49 7.64 -10.66 8.76
CA ILE A 49 7.34 -9.42 9.50
C ILE A 49 6.16 -8.69 8.86
N LEU A 50 6.16 -8.54 7.53
CA LEU A 50 5.08 -7.87 6.81
C LEU A 50 3.73 -8.56 7.02
N LYS A 51 3.67 -9.89 6.93
CA LYS A 51 2.45 -10.67 7.23
C LYS A 51 1.96 -10.45 8.66
N LYS A 52 2.86 -10.48 9.64
CA LYS A 52 2.52 -10.24 11.05
C LYS A 52 2.06 -8.81 11.31
N SER A 53 2.57 -7.84 10.54
CA SER A 53 2.15 -6.45 10.68
C SER A 53 0.67 -6.27 10.37
N GLY A 54 0.12 -7.05 9.45
CA GLY A 54 -1.25 -6.87 8.94
C GLY A 54 -1.48 -5.52 8.30
N ALA A 55 -0.43 -4.86 7.78
CA ALA A 55 -0.54 -3.58 7.09
C ALA A 55 -1.33 -3.74 5.79
N ASP A 56 -2.17 -2.76 5.48
CA ASP A 56 -2.93 -2.71 4.23
C ASP A 56 -2.09 -2.16 3.08
N VAL A 57 -1.18 -1.25 3.41
CA VAL A 57 -0.20 -0.66 2.49
C VAL A 57 1.19 -0.75 3.11
N VAL A 58 2.17 -1.13 2.29
CA VAL A 58 3.58 -1.17 2.67
C VAL A 58 4.37 -0.25 1.74
N LEU A 59 5.11 0.67 2.33
CA LEU A 59 6.07 1.55 1.69
C LEU A 59 7.46 1.01 1.98
N MET A 60 8.13 0.49 0.98
CA MET A 60 9.38 -0.22 1.19
C MET A 60 10.53 0.48 0.49
N VAL A 61 11.54 0.83 1.25
CA VAL A 61 12.77 1.44 0.81
C VAL A 61 13.89 0.39 0.77
N GLU A 62 14.78 0.49 -0.20
CA GLU A 62 15.88 -0.44 -0.47
C GLU A 62 15.40 -1.86 -0.84
N THR A 63 14.42 -1.94 -1.75
CA THR A 63 13.83 -3.21 -2.19
C THR A 63 14.79 -4.08 -3.00
N TYR A 64 15.62 -3.48 -3.83
CA TYR A 64 16.68 -4.10 -4.65
C TYR A 64 16.35 -5.51 -5.19
N GLY A 65 15.33 -5.58 -6.04
CA GLY A 65 14.91 -6.83 -6.69
C GLY A 65 13.97 -7.73 -5.89
N ALA A 66 13.71 -7.43 -4.61
CA ALA A 66 12.81 -8.25 -3.79
C ALA A 66 11.31 -8.02 -4.08
N ALA A 67 10.96 -6.93 -4.81
CA ALA A 67 9.59 -6.48 -4.94
C ALA A 67 8.59 -7.53 -5.46
N PRO A 68 8.85 -8.29 -6.55
CA PRO A 68 7.90 -9.29 -7.04
C PRO A 68 7.63 -10.38 -6.01
N MET A 69 8.68 -10.92 -5.39
CA MET A 69 8.58 -12.01 -4.43
C MET A 69 7.80 -11.59 -3.18
N VAL A 70 8.02 -10.36 -2.70
CA VAL A 70 7.27 -9.80 -1.56
C VAL A 70 5.80 -9.65 -1.93
N ALA A 71 5.50 -9.09 -3.11
CA ALA A 71 4.13 -8.90 -3.59
C ALA A 71 3.37 -10.23 -3.68
N ASP A 72 3.96 -11.24 -4.33
CA ASP A 72 3.40 -12.58 -4.47
C ASP A 72 3.14 -13.24 -3.11
N SER A 73 4.11 -13.13 -2.20
CA SER A 73 4.01 -13.71 -0.86
C SER A 73 2.92 -13.07 0.00
N LEU A 74 2.63 -11.79 -0.21
CA LEU A 74 1.56 -11.07 0.48
C LEU A 74 0.20 -11.20 -0.21
N GLY A 75 0.18 -11.52 -1.51
CA GLY A 75 -1.00 -11.43 -2.36
C GLY A 75 -1.41 -9.98 -2.61
N TYR A 76 -0.46 -9.04 -2.67
CA TYR A 76 -0.71 -7.61 -2.85
C TYR A 76 -0.41 -7.18 -4.27
N GLN A 77 -1.13 -6.17 -4.75
CA GLN A 77 -0.68 -5.39 -5.89
C GLN A 77 0.53 -4.55 -5.50
N TYR A 78 1.39 -4.24 -6.47
CA TYR A 78 2.54 -3.40 -6.21
C TYR A 78 2.87 -2.46 -7.37
N HIS A 79 3.54 -1.37 -7.02
CA HIS A 79 4.19 -0.47 -7.94
C HIS A 79 5.65 -0.32 -7.56
N LEU A 80 6.52 -0.90 -8.39
CA LEU A 80 7.96 -0.68 -8.31
C LEU A 80 8.25 0.69 -8.96
N ILE A 81 8.55 1.68 -8.12
CA ILE A 81 8.85 3.04 -8.55
C ILE A 81 10.26 3.11 -9.12
N SER A 82 11.18 2.45 -8.42
CA SER A 82 12.59 2.27 -8.80
C SER A 82 13.12 1.01 -8.11
N ASP A 83 14.35 0.62 -8.39
CA ASP A 83 14.99 -0.49 -7.66
C ASP A 83 15.03 -0.27 -6.15
N ASN A 84 14.93 0.99 -5.73
CA ASN A 84 14.98 1.39 -4.33
C ASN A 84 13.60 1.43 -3.66
N LEU A 85 12.56 1.91 -4.37
CA LEU A 85 11.25 2.20 -3.79
C LEU A 85 10.16 1.30 -4.37
N CYS A 86 9.35 0.73 -3.49
CA CYS A 86 8.18 -0.05 -3.89
C CYS A 86 7.00 0.17 -2.94
N ILE A 87 5.83 0.42 -3.50
CA ILE A 87 4.56 0.50 -2.79
C ILE A 87 3.78 -0.79 -3.04
N TYR A 88 3.37 -1.47 -1.96
CA TYR A 88 2.49 -2.63 -1.99
C TYR A 88 1.15 -2.27 -1.39
N SER A 89 0.07 -2.79 -1.95
CA SER A 89 -1.28 -2.51 -1.48
C SER A 89 -2.17 -3.75 -1.53
N ARG A 90 -2.90 -3.98 -0.46
CA ARG A 90 -4.01 -4.93 -0.42
C ARG A 90 -5.18 -4.47 -1.28
N TYR A 91 -5.35 -3.16 -1.42
CA TYR A 91 -6.37 -2.53 -2.23
C TYR A 91 -5.90 -2.34 -3.67
N PRO A 92 -6.82 -2.28 -4.65
CA PRO A 92 -6.46 -2.04 -6.04
C PRO A 92 -5.66 -0.74 -6.23
N ILE A 93 -4.54 -0.83 -6.94
CA ILE A 93 -3.81 0.34 -7.43
C ILE A 93 -4.48 0.81 -8.72
N VAL A 94 -5.17 1.95 -8.66
CA VAL A 94 -5.97 2.47 -9.78
C VAL A 94 -5.23 3.53 -10.60
N GLU A 95 -4.15 4.09 -10.05
CA GLU A 95 -3.31 5.06 -10.76
C GLU A 95 -1.89 5.00 -10.23
N LYS A 96 -0.91 5.10 -11.13
CA LYS A 96 0.51 5.28 -10.83
C LYS A 96 0.89 6.68 -11.25
N TYR A 97 1.46 7.47 -10.34
CA TYR A 97 1.80 8.85 -10.66
C TYR A 97 3.08 8.90 -11.47
N ALA A 98 3.00 9.60 -12.62
CA ALA A 98 4.16 10.00 -13.39
C ALA A 98 4.63 11.37 -12.89
N PHE A 99 5.94 11.53 -12.73
CA PHE A 99 6.54 12.80 -12.34
C PHE A 99 7.40 13.33 -13.48
N PRO A 100 7.62 14.67 -13.59
CA PRO A 100 8.56 15.23 -14.54
C PRO A 100 9.96 14.66 -14.33
N ASP A 101 10.76 14.56 -15.40
CA ASP A 101 12.14 14.03 -15.36
C ASP A 101 13.05 14.79 -14.37
N SER A 102 12.69 16.03 -14.04
CA SER A 102 13.38 16.85 -13.04
C SER A 102 13.22 16.30 -11.61
N ILE A 103 12.22 15.43 -11.37
CA ILE A 103 12.01 14.76 -10.09
C ILE A 103 12.60 13.36 -10.21
N GLY A 104 13.68 13.09 -9.49
CA GLY A 104 14.30 11.77 -9.50
C GLY A 104 13.38 10.70 -8.92
N THR A 105 12.86 9.81 -9.77
CA THR A 105 11.97 8.71 -9.33
C THR A 105 12.69 7.67 -8.47
N PHE A 106 14.01 7.70 -8.42
CA PHE A 106 14.79 6.83 -7.53
C PHE A 106 14.43 7.02 -6.07
N ASN A 107 14.12 8.25 -5.66
CA ASN A 107 13.87 8.63 -4.28
C ASN A 107 12.43 9.08 -3.99
N PHE A 108 11.55 9.09 -4.98
CA PHE A 108 10.18 9.58 -4.81
C PHE A 108 9.23 8.96 -5.83
N GLY A 109 8.06 8.58 -5.36
CA GLY A 109 6.98 8.11 -6.23
C GLY A 109 5.67 7.93 -5.50
N GLY A 110 4.62 7.56 -6.23
CA GLY A 110 3.31 7.42 -5.61
C GLY A 110 2.29 6.70 -6.46
N VAL A 111 1.21 6.33 -5.79
CA VAL A 111 0.05 5.66 -6.39
C VAL A 111 -1.25 6.23 -5.81
N LYS A 112 -2.35 5.98 -6.51
CA LYS A 112 -3.69 6.08 -5.96
C LYS A 112 -4.26 4.67 -5.82
N ILE A 113 -4.77 4.35 -4.65
CA ILE A 113 -5.48 3.11 -4.36
C ILE A 113 -6.96 3.36 -4.21
N ASP A 114 -7.78 2.34 -4.49
CA ASP A 114 -9.21 2.34 -4.19
C ASP A 114 -9.48 1.53 -2.92
N MET A 115 -9.68 2.23 -1.81
CA MET A 115 -10.05 1.61 -0.54
C MET A 115 -11.58 1.47 -0.45
N ASP A 116 -12.11 0.42 -1.07
CA ASP A 116 -13.56 0.12 -1.10
C ASP A 116 -14.40 1.33 -1.52
N GLY A 117 -14.09 1.92 -2.65
CA GLY A 117 -14.75 3.10 -3.20
C GLY A 117 -14.23 4.44 -2.66
N THR A 118 -13.25 4.43 -1.77
CA THR A 118 -12.60 5.64 -1.25
C THR A 118 -11.20 5.77 -1.85
N PRO A 119 -10.96 6.79 -2.72
CA PRO A 119 -9.63 6.98 -3.30
C PRO A 119 -8.65 7.54 -2.27
N VAL A 120 -7.50 6.89 -2.11
CA VAL A 120 -6.42 7.33 -1.24
C VAL A 120 -5.13 7.48 -2.04
N ARG A 121 -4.45 8.62 -1.88
CA ARG A 121 -3.13 8.87 -2.49
C ARG A 121 -2.04 8.49 -1.53
N ILE A 122 -1.09 7.70 -2.00
CA ILE A 122 0.03 7.18 -1.22
C ILE A 122 1.31 7.60 -1.93
N PHE A 123 2.24 8.14 -1.16
CA PHE A 123 3.57 8.52 -1.67
C PHE A 123 4.64 7.87 -0.81
N ASP A 124 5.71 7.43 -1.45
CA ASP A 124 6.90 6.90 -0.80
C ASP A 124 8.10 7.76 -1.15
N THR A 125 8.99 7.97 -0.20
CA THR A 125 10.18 8.79 -0.38
C THR A 125 11.34 8.27 0.46
N TRP A 126 12.52 8.34 -0.13
CA TRP A 126 13.79 8.13 0.56
C TRP A 126 14.62 9.40 0.51
N LEU A 127 14.79 10.03 1.67
CA LEU A 127 15.57 11.26 1.76
C LEU A 127 17.06 10.94 1.65
N HIS A 128 17.73 11.66 0.77
CA HIS A 128 19.18 11.53 0.60
C HIS A 128 19.87 12.02 1.89
N TYR A 129 20.76 11.21 2.44
CA TYR A 129 21.45 11.51 3.70
C TYR A 129 22.92 11.96 3.50
N LEU A 130 23.39 11.92 2.25
CA LEU A 130 24.72 12.43 1.89
C LEU A 130 24.59 13.83 1.26
N PRO A 131 25.52 14.75 1.56
CA PRO A 131 25.55 16.08 0.96
C PRO A 131 25.85 16.03 -0.53
#